data_ee2699514189e1dc81e1228ac270d49d
#
_entry.id   ee2699514189e1dc81e1228ac270d49d
#
_cell.length_a   1.000
_cell.length_b   1.000
_cell.length_c   1.000
_cell.angle_alpha   90.00
_cell.angle_beta   90.00
_cell.angle_gamma   90.00
#
_symmetry.space_group_name_H-M   'P 1'
#
loop_
_entity.id
_entity.type
_entity.pdbx_description
1 polymer ?
#
loop_
_entity_poly.entity_id
_entity_poly.type
_entity_poly.pdbx_seq_one_letter_code
_entity_poly.pdbx_strand_id
1 'polypeptide(L)'
;GQIEFMAGKQEFIRLGAFDDVDMAMLSHTSLSSEGKFAIGGTSNGHVVKYIKFLGKAAHAGGAPHNGVNALQAAIVALNALNSQRETLRNEDTIRLHGIMTGGGVSVSSVPAEVKYEGRVRGGTTEAINDANEKMDRCLRAGALTVGGQVEIITLAGYMPLINNSTMMDIFSSNASQIVGSEHVRRNPDHL
;
A
#
# COMPACT_ATOMS: atom_id res chain seq x y z
N GLY A 1 -2.77 11.16 10.94
CA GLY A 1 -2.13 9.97 10.68
C GLY A 1 -2.92 8.67 10.64
N GLN A 2 -3.20 8.06 11.77
CA GLN A 2 -3.82 6.71 11.80
C GLN A 2 -5.26 6.66 11.24
N ILE A 3 -5.99 7.76 11.27
CA ILE A 3 -7.36 7.85 10.74
C ILE A 3 -7.42 7.62 9.23
N GLU A 4 -6.35 7.93 8.49
CA GLU A 4 -6.28 7.70 7.04
C GLU A 4 -6.22 6.21 6.66
N PHE A 5 -5.78 5.34 7.55
CA PHE A 5 -5.66 3.90 7.29
C PHE A 5 -6.95 3.14 7.60
N MET A 6 -7.75 3.69 8.49
CA MET A 6 -9.04 3.15 8.86
C MET A 6 -10.13 3.94 8.14
N ALA A 7 -10.26 3.71 6.84
CA ALA A 7 -11.32 4.34 6.06
C ALA A 7 -12.68 4.00 6.69
N GLY A 8 -13.46 5.00 7.09
CA GLY A 8 -14.72 4.81 7.81
C GLY A 8 -15.71 3.89 7.11
N LYS A 9 -15.62 3.78 5.77
CA LYS A 9 -16.44 2.86 4.97
C LYS A 9 -16.20 1.38 5.30
N GLN A 10 -14.97 0.98 5.60
CA GLN A 10 -14.65 -0.39 6.00
C GLN A 10 -15.27 -0.73 7.35
N GLU A 11 -15.26 0.23 8.27
CA GLU A 11 -15.91 0.05 9.58
C GLU A 11 -17.44 -0.03 9.43
N PHE A 12 -18.04 0.74 8.53
CA PHE A 12 -19.46 0.60 8.21
C PHE A 12 -19.82 -0.77 7.65
N ILE A 13 -18.97 -1.34 6.78
CA ILE A 13 -19.14 -2.72 6.28
C ILE A 13 -19.07 -3.70 7.45
N ARG A 14 -18.06 -3.58 8.30
CA ARG A 14 -17.88 -4.45 9.46
C ARG A 14 -19.06 -4.39 10.46
N LEU A 15 -19.69 -3.24 10.58
CA LEU A 15 -20.86 -3.02 11.45
C LEU A 15 -22.19 -3.41 10.78
N GLY A 16 -22.17 -3.91 9.54
CA GLY A 16 -23.37 -4.31 8.81
C GLY A 16 -24.20 -3.13 8.28
N ALA A 17 -23.63 -1.92 8.23
CA ALA A 17 -24.36 -0.73 7.78
C ALA A 17 -24.78 -0.77 6.30
N PHE A 18 -24.30 -1.74 5.54
CA PHE A 18 -24.65 -1.96 4.14
C PHE A 18 -25.40 -3.27 3.89
N ASP A 19 -25.79 -4.02 4.93
CA ASP A 19 -26.37 -5.36 4.76
C ASP A 19 -27.74 -5.33 4.07
N ASP A 20 -28.46 -4.21 4.15
CA ASP A 20 -29.76 -3.97 3.51
C ASP A 20 -29.66 -2.97 2.32
N VAL A 21 -28.44 -2.70 1.82
CA VAL A 21 -28.20 -1.74 0.73
C VAL A 21 -28.02 -2.49 -0.60
N ASP A 22 -28.98 -2.31 -1.53
CA ASP A 22 -28.91 -2.93 -2.85
C ASP A 22 -27.89 -2.27 -3.79
N MET A 23 -27.66 -0.96 -3.66
CA MET A 23 -26.77 -0.18 -4.54
C MET A 23 -26.01 0.89 -3.75
N ALA A 24 -24.75 1.09 -4.11
CA ALA A 24 -23.94 2.18 -3.56
C ALA A 24 -23.23 2.94 -4.68
N MET A 25 -23.21 4.26 -4.59
CA MET A 25 -22.46 5.14 -5.48
C MET A 25 -21.55 6.06 -4.68
N LEU A 26 -20.39 6.33 -5.25
CA LEU A 26 -19.43 7.31 -4.72
C LEU A 26 -19.18 8.38 -5.77
N SER A 27 -19.31 9.64 -5.39
CA SER A 27 -18.84 10.77 -6.19
C SER A 27 -17.68 11.47 -5.48
N HIS A 28 -16.72 11.94 -6.27
CA HIS A 28 -15.56 12.68 -5.77
C HIS A 28 -15.28 13.87 -6.69
N THR A 29 -15.02 15.04 -6.13
CA THR A 29 -14.60 16.21 -6.90
C THR A 29 -13.14 16.04 -7.33
N SER A 30 -12.82 16.44 -8.56
CA SER A 30 -11.47 16.46 -9.09
C SER A 30 -11.18 17.80 -9.77
N LEU A 31 -9.90 18.11 -9.93
CA LEU A 31 -9.43 19.33 -10.63
C LEU A 31 -9.27 19.12 -12.13
N SER A 32 -9.96 18.15 -12.74
CA SER A 32 -9.88 17.92 -14.17
C SER A 32 -10.53 19.08 -14.95
N SER A 33 -9.82 19.59 -15.93
CA SER A 33 -10.34 20.60 -16.88
C SER A 33 -11.16 19.98 -18.02
N GLU A 34 -11.16 18.66 -18.13
CA GLU A 34 -11.81 17.92 -19.22
C GLU A 34 -13.17 17.36 -18.79
N GLY A 35 -14.22 18.02 -19.24
CA GLY A 35 -15.60 17.62 -18.97
C GLY A 35 -16.07 17.96 -17.55
N LYS A 36 -17.38 17.78 -17.30
CA LYS A 36 -18.02 18.03 -16.00
C LYS A 36 -18.18 16.76 -15.18
N PHE A 37 -18.30 15.60 -15.86
CA PHE A 37 -18.38 14.29 -15.23
C PHE A 37 -17.38 13.33 -15.85
N ALA A 38 -16.63 12.65 -14.98
CA ALA A 38 -15.81 11.49 -15.33
C ALA A 38 -16.42 10.25 -14.64
N ILE A 39 -16.72 9.21 -15.40
CA ILE A 39 -17.44 8.02 -14.93
C ILE A 39 -16.52 6.82 -15.06
N GLY A 40 -16.56 5.92 -14.08
CA GLY A 40 -15.70 4.75 -14.08
C GLY A 40 -14.26 5.08 -13.69
N GLY A 41 -13.32 4.29 -14.18
CA GLY A 41 -11.93 4.27 -13.76
C GLY A 41 -11.73 3.32 -12.59
N THR A 42 -10.50 2.88 -12.41
CA THR A 42 -10.09 2.02 -11.30
C THR A 42 -9.18 2.78 -10.36
N SER A 43 -9.07 2.29 -9.14
CA SER A 43 -8.06 2.73 -8.20
C SER A 43 -7.33 1.52 -7.63
N ASN A 44 -6.02 1.64 -7.46
CA ASN A 44 -5.25 0.61 -6.77
C ASN A 44 -5.70 0.52 -5.31
N GLY A 45 -5.94 -0.71 -4.87
CA GLY A 45 -6.05 -1.01 -3.45
C GLY A 45 -4.67 -1.02 -2.78
N HIS A 46 -4.64 -1.22 -1.46
CA HIS A 46 -3.37 -1.35 -0.74
C HIS A 46 -3.51 -2.05 0.60
N VAL A 47 -2.38 -2.57 1.06
CA VAL A 47 -2.12 -2.92 2.45
C VAL A 47 -1.03 -2.02 3.02
N VAL A 48 -1.10 -1.80 4.33
CA VAL A 48 -0.12 -1.00 5.09
C VAL A 48 0.79 -1.94 5.87
N LYS A 49 2.06 -1.62 5.93
CA LYS A 49 3.08 -2.40 6.63
C LYS A 49 3.74 -1.56 7.71
N TYR A 50 3.74 -2.09 8.93
CA TYR A 50 4.57 -1.62 10.03
C TYR A 50 5.64 -2.68 10.30
N ILE A 51 6.88 -2.29 10.14
CA ILE A 51 8.02 -3.20 10.21
C ILE A 51 8.98 -2.70 11.27
N LYS A 52 9.45 -3.63 12.10
CA LYS A 52 10.48 -3.37 13.09
C LYS A 52 11.57 -4.42 12.95
N PHE A 53 12.76 -3.98 12.53
CA PHE A 53 13.95 -4.81 12.56
C PHE A 53 14.57 -4.73 13.95
N LEU A 54 14.90 -5.90 14.50
CA LEU A 54 15.42 -6.07 15.83
C LEU A 54 16.82 -6.70 15.76
N GLY A 55 17.75 -6.05 16.43
CA GLY A 55 19.13 -6.46 16.54
C GLY A 55 19.62 -6.40 17.99
N LYS A 56 20.91 -6.09 18.15
CA LYS A 56 21.57 -5.97 19.46
C LYS A 56 22.54 -4.80 19.43
N ALA A 57 22.42 -3.91 20.42
CA ALA A 57 23.35 -2.80 20.58
C ALA A 57 24.73 -3.27 20.97
N ALA A 58 25.76 -2.56 20.49
CA ALA A 58 27.15 -2.68 20.91
C ALA A 58 27.88 -1.39 20.61
N HIS A 59 29.07 -1.20 21.16
CA HIS A 59 29.91 -0.05 20.85
C HIS A 59 30.42 -0.16 19.40
N ALA A 60 30.01 0.77 18.54
CA ALA A 60 30.25 0.68 17.11
C ALA A 60 31.76 0.72 16.73
N GLY A 61 32.57 1.49 17.47
CA GLY A 61 34.01 1.59 17.23
C GLY A 61 34.84 0.53 17.92
N GLY A 62 34.49 0.16 19.17
CA GLY A 62 35.33 -0.71 20.00
C GLY A 62 34.97 -2.19 19.96
N ALA A 63 33.70 -2.52 19.83
CA ALA A 63 33.23 -3.91 19.90
C ALA A 63 32.00 -4.19 19.02
N PRO A 64 32.00 -3.81 17.70
CA PRO A 64 30.84 -3.99 16.81
C PRO A 64 30.45 -5.46 16.64
N HIS A 65 31.40 -6.39 16.77
CA HIS A 65 31.22 -7.82 16.68
C HIS A 65 30.31 -8.42 17.78
N ASN A 66 30.06 -7.69 18.85
CA ASN A 66 29.11 -8.07 19.90
C ASN A 66 27.67 -7.61 19.63
N GLY A 67 27.46 -6.84 18.55
CA GLY A 67 26.19 -6.33 18.15
C GLY A 67 25.54 -7.11 16.99
N VAL A 68 24.26 -6.82 16.75
CA VAL A 68 23.52 -7.22 15.55
C VAL A 68 22.87 -5.96 14.97
N ASN A 69 23.25 -5.59 13.76
CA ASN A 69 22.91 -4.29 13.20
C ASN A 69 21.55 -4.32 12.50
N ALA A 70 20.51 -3.80 13.18
CA ALA A 70 19.15 -3.73 12.63
C ALA A 70 19.04 -2.79 11.39
N LEU A 71 19.94 -1.78 11.28
CA LEU A 71 19.93 -0.90 10.10
C LEU A 71 20.45 -1.66 8.86
N GLN A 72 21.48 -2.48 9.01
CA GLN A 72 21.95 -3.32 7.92
C GLN A 72 20.91 -4.37 7.51
N ALA A 73 20.16 -4.93 8.47
CA ALA A 73 19.02 -5.79 8.17
C ALA A 73 18.00 -5.10 7.24
N ALA A 74 17.63 -3.86 7.58
CA ALA A 74 16.69 -3.07 6.79
C ALA A 74 17.26 -2.73 5.40
N ILE A 75 18.53 -2.37 5.28
CA ILE A 75 19.18 -2.07 4.00
C ILE A 75 19.18 -3.31 3.09
N VAL A 76 19.57 -4.48 3.61
CA VAL A 76 19.55 -5.74 2.86
C VAL A 76 18.12 -6.09 2.44
N ALA A 77 17.14 -5.94 3.32
CA ALA A 77 15.73 -6.18 3.01
C ALA A 77 15.23 -5.31 1.86
N LEU A 78 15.55 -4.00 1.87
CA LEU A 78 15.15 -3.08 0.82
C LEU A 78 15.85 -3.36 -0.51
N ASN A 79 17.12 -3.78 -0.50
CA ASN A 79 17.81 -4.22 -1.70
C ASN A 79 17.20 -5.51 -2.27
N ALA A 80 16.88 -6.48 -1.42
CA ALA A 80 16.17 -7.70 -1.84
C ALA A 80 14.78 -7.35 -2.43
N LEU A 81 14.06 -6.40 -1.83
CA LEU A 81 12.78 -5.92 -2.36
C LEU A 81 12.94 -5.27 -3.74
N ASN A 82 13.99 -4.48 -3.95
CA ASN A 82 14.29 -3.91 -5.26
C ASN A 82 14.53 -4.99 -6.31
N SER A 83 15.21 -6.08 -5.96
CA SER A 83 15.42 -7.23 -6.86
C SER A 83 14.13 -7.95 -7.23
N GLN A 84 13.09 -7.89 -6.39
CA GLN A 84 11.78 -8.47 -6.70
C GLN A 84 10.99 -7.66 -7.73
N ARG A 85 11.33 -6.39 -7.99
CA ARG A 85 10.58 -5.53 -8.92
C ARG A 85 10.55 -6.08 -10.35
N GLU A 86 11.59 -6.77 -10.78
CA GLU A 86 11.65 -7.42 -12.10
C GLU A 86 10.67 -8.58 -12.25
N THR A 87 10.15 -9.11 -11.15
CA THR A 87 9.18 -10.22 -11.15
C THR A 87 7.72 -9.77 -11.05
N LEU A 88 7.48 -8.46 -11.01
CA LEU A 88 6.14 -7.87 -10.94
C LEU A 88 5.61 -7.63 -12.34
N ARG A 89 4.36 -8.01 -12.58
CA ARG A 89 3.70 -7.78 -13.88
C ARG A 89 3.32 -6.31 -14.03
N ASN A 90 3.42 -5.79 -15.23
CA ASN A 90 3.06 -4.40 -15.51
C ASN A 90 1.57 -4.15 -15.35
N GLU A 91 0.73 -5.10 -15.78
CA GLU A 91 -0.72 -5.05 -15.70
C GLU A 91 -1.24 -5.03 -14.25
N ASP A 92 -0.49 -5.56 -13.29
CA ASP A 92 -0.85 -5.57 -11.86
C ASP A 92 -0.71 -4.18 -11.21
N THR A 93 -0.04 -3.24 -11.87
CA THR A 93 0.21 -1.86 -11.40
C THR A 93 0.78 -1.78 -9.99
N ILE A 94 1.64 -2.74 -9.63
CA ILE A 94 2.19 -2.84 -8.28
C ILE A 94 3.08 -1.64 -7.94
N ARG A 95 2.88 -1.08 -6.75
CA ARG A 95 3.74 -0.06 -6.15
C ARG A 95 4.14 -0.46 -4.74
N LEU A 96 5.45 -0.59 -4.54
CA LEU A 96 6.08 -0.88 -3.24
C LEU A 96 6.85 0.37 -2.83
N HIS A 97 6.44 1.00 -1.73
CA HIS A 97 7.09 2.21 -1.24
C HIS A 97 6.95 2.34 0.28
N GLY A 98 7.80 3.15 0.87
CA GLY A 98 7.76 3.41 2.30
C GLY A 98 8.90 4.31 2.75
N ILE A 99 8.95 4.53 4.06
CA ILE A 99 9.94 5.39 4.72
C ILE A 99 10.51 4.72 5.97
N MET A 100 11.75 5.05 6.29
CA MET A 100 12.31 4.79 7.62
C MET A 100 11.74 5.80 8.61
N THR A 101 11.11 5.31 9.68
CA THR A 101 10.56 6.14 10.77
C THR A 101 11.44 6.13 12.01
N GLY A 102 12.48 5.26 12.04
CA GLY A 102 13.51 5.21 13.06
C GLY A 102 14.70 4.39 12.59
N GLY A 103 15.92 4.89 12.74
CA GLY A 103 17.16 4.31 12.19
C GLY A 103 18.30 4.07 13.16
N GLY A 104 18.03 4.13 14.47
CA GLY A 104 19.03 4.04 15.54
C GLY A 104 19.02 5.27 16.43
N VAL A 105 19.87 5.29 17.46
CA VAL A 105 19.90 6.33 18.50
C VAL A 105 21.18 7.12 18.55
N SER A 106 22.31 6.55 18.09
CA SER A 106 23.64 7.18 18.16
C SER A 106 24.56 6.58 17.11
N VAL A 107 25.45 7.41 16.55
CA VAL A 107 26.50 6.98 15.61
C VAL A 107 27.52 6.05 16.28
N SER A 108 27.71 6.20 17.59
CA SER A 108 28.65 5.38 18.35
C SER A 108 28.11 4.03 18.81
N SER A 109 26.84 3.74 18.48
CA SER A 109 26.18 2.48 18.85
C SER A 109 25.67 1.75 17.62
N VAL A 110 25.89 0.43 17.55
CA VAL A 110 25.25 -0.45 16.58
C VAL A 110 23.73 -0.35 16.76
N PRO A 111 22.95 0.01 15.73
CA PRO A 111 21.50 0.13 15.83
C PRO A 111 20.84 -1.19 16.22
N ALA A 112 20.14 -1.20 17.37
CA ALA A 112 19.41 -2.39 17.87
C ALA A 112 17.96 -2.44 17.39
N GLU A 113 17.41 -1.31 16.97
CA GLU A 113 16.04 -1.23 16.46
C GLU A 113 15.99 -0.25 15.28
N VAL A 114 15.29 -0.67 14.22
CA VAL A 114 14.98 0.18 13.06
C VAL A 114 13.53 -0.02 12.67
N LYS A 115 12.82 1.07 12.42
CA LYS A 115 11.41 1.08 12.03
C LYS A 115 11.26 1.51 10.59
N TYR A 116 10.39 0.81 9.87
CA TYR A 116 10.00 1.15 8.51
C TYR A 116 8.49 1.05 8.37
N GLU A 117 7.90 2.05 7.75
CA GLU A 117 6.49 2.04 7.36
C GLU A 117 6.36 2.03 5.85
N GLY A 118 5.54 1.13 5.31
CA GLY A 118 5.40 0.95 3.89
C GLY A 118 3.99 0.62 3.45
N ARG A 119 3.81 0.60 2.14
CA ARG A 119 2.56 0.16 1.49
C ARG A 119 2.88 -0.73 0.31
N VAL A 120 2.01 -1.72 0.13
CA VAL A 120 1.91 -2.53 -1.09
C VAL A 120 0.61 -2.13 -1.76
N ARG A 121 0.69 -1.60 -2.99
CA ARG A 121 -0.47 -1.21 -3.80
C ARG A 121 -0.56 -2.08 -5.03
N GLY A 122 -1.76 -2.32 -5.54
CA GLY A 122 -1.98 -3.08 -6.77
C GLY A 122 -3.39 -2.94 -7.31
N GLY A 123 -3.55 -3.34 -8.57
CA GLY A 123 -4.81 -3.24 -9.31
C GLY A 123 -5.82 -4.34 -8.96
N THR A 124 -5.36 -5.45 -8.38
CA THR A 124 -6.23 -6.56 -7.92
C THR A 124 -5.84 -7.02 -6.53
N THR A 125 -6.75 -7.67 -5.83
CA THR A 125 -6.49 -8.25 -4.50
C THR A 125 -5.43 -9.35 -4.57
N GLU A 126 -5.46 -10.16 -5.61
CA GLU A 126 -4.50 -11.23 -5.86
C GLU A 126 -3.09 -10.69 -6.06
N ALA A 127 -2.95 -9.65 -6.87
CA ALA A 127 -1.68 -8.99 -7.12
C ALA A 127 -1.11 -8.32 -5.86
N ILE A 128 -1.98 -7.69 -5.04
CA ILE A 128 -1.58 -7.12 -3.75
C ILE A 128 -1.08 -8.21 -2.81
N ASN A 129 -1.75 -9.36 -2.73
CA ASN A 129 -1.37 -10.47 -1.87
C ASN A 129 -0.04 -11.08 -2.31
N ASP A 130 0.16 -11.35 -3.59
CA ASP A 130 1.44 -11.85 -4.13
C ASP A 130 2.60 -10.90 -3.82
N ALA A 131 2.41 -9.61 -4.10
CA ALA A 131 3.43 -8.59 -3.83
C ALA A 131 3.69 -8.43 -2.31
N ASN A 132 2.66 -8.56 -1.48
CA ASN A 132 2.79 -8.54 -0.03
C ASN A 132 3.62 -9.72 0.51
N GLU A 133 3.40 -10.93 0.01
CA GLU A 133 4.18 -12.11 0.37
C GLU A 133 5.64 -11.98 -0.07
N LYS A 134 5.88 -11.46 -1.29
CA LYS A 134 7.23 -11.17 -1.78
C LYS A 134 7.94 -10.15 -0.89
N MET A 135 7.25 -9.08 -0.48
CA MET A 135 7.79 -8.09 0.45
C MET A 135 8.15 -8.73 1.79
N ASP A 136 7.26 -9.51 2.39
CA ASP A 136 7.50 -10.18 3.66
C ASP A 136 8.70 -11.11 3.62
N ARG A 137 8.87 -11.85 2.54
CA ARG A 137 10.04 -12.71 2.33
C ARG A 137 11.34 -11.93 2.28
N CYS A 138 11.35 -10.77 1.60
CA CYS A 138 12.51 -9.87 1.56
C CYS A 138 12.85 -9.29 2.93
N LEU A 139 11.83 -8.89 3.70
CA LEU A 139 12.02 -8.36 5.06
C LEU A 139 12.64 -9.41 5.99
N ARG A 140 12.14 -10.65 5.94
CA ARG A 140 12.70 -11.77 6.72
C ARG A 140 14.11 -12.12 6.29
N ALA A 141 14.40 -12.11 4.98
CA ALA A 141 15.73 -12.37 4.46
C ALA A 141 16.75 -11.33 4.95
N GLY A 142 16.38 -10.05 4.97
CA GLY A 142 17.23 -8.99 5.50
C GLY A 142 17.59 -9.20 6.97
N ALA A 143 16.63 -9.53 7.81
CA ALA A 143 16.86 -9.82 9.22
C ALA A 143 17.76 -11.06 9.40
N LEU A 144 17.48 -12.12 8.66
CA LEU A 144 18.25 -13.37 8.70
C LEU A 144 19.72 -13.15 8.33
N THR A 145 20.00 -12.31 7.33
CA THR A 145 21.36 -12.04 6.82
C THR A 145 22.32 -11.53 7.92
N VAL A 146 21.80 -10.78 8.88
CA VAL A 146 22.61 -10.20 9.97
C VAL A 146 22.45 -10.97 11.30
N GLY A 147 21.67 -12.03 11.32
CA GLY A 147 21.35 -12.76 12.56
C GLY A 147 20.38 -12.01 13.48
N GLY A 148 19.59 -11.09 12.92
CA GLY A 148 18.58 -10.33 13.63
C GLY A 148 17.16 -10.93 13.47
N GLN A 149 16.18 -10.19 13.96
CA GLN A 149 14.75 -10.55 13.85
C GLN A 149 13.97 -9.43 13.17
N VAL A 150 12.77 -9.73 12.68
CA VAL A 150 11.85 -8.75 12.13
C VAL A 150 10.43 -9.03 12.60
N GLU A 151 9.78 -7.98 13.09
CA GLU A 151 8.34 -7.96 13.35
C GLU A 151 7.66 -7.28 12.17
N ILE A 152 6.62 -7.92 11.63
CA ILE A 152 5.86 -7.41 10.49
C ILE A 152 4.39 -7.39 10.87
N ILE A 153 3.79 -6.21 10.85
CA ILE A 153 2.35 -6.02 11.01
C ILE A 153 1.81 -5.55 9.66
N THR A 154 0.85 -6.30 9.13
CA THR A 154 0.13 -5.93 7.91
C THR A 154 -1.30 -5.58 8.26
N LEU A 155 -1.74 -4.39 7.85
CA LEU A 155 -3.12 -3.94 8.01
C LEU A 155 -3.74 -3.79 6.62
N ALA A 156 -4.99 -4.25 6.49
CA ALA A 156 -5.75 -4.02 5.27
C ALA A 156 -6.03 -2.52 5.13
N GLY A 157 -5.75 -1.99 3.95
CA GLY A 157 -6.22 -0.70 3.51
C GLY A 157 -7.56 -0.84 2.78
N TYR A 158 -7.82 -0.05 1.77
CA TYR A 158 -8.95 -0.28 0.87
C TYR A 158 -8.55 -1.17 -0.30
N MET A 159 -9.51 -1.96 -0.79
CA MET A 159 -9.33 -2.82 -1.96
C MET A 159 -9.52 -2.03 -3.26
N PRO A 160 -9.05 -2.57 -4.40
CA PRO A 160 -9.28 -1.96 -5.70
C PRO A 160 -10.76 -1.72 -5.97
N LEU A 161 -11.06 -0.63 -6.66
CA LEU A 161 -12.44 -0.29 -7.03
C LEU A 161 -12.90 -1.17 -8.18
N ILE A 162 -14.06 -1.82 -7.98
CA ILE A 162 -14.75 -2.61 -9.01
C ILE A 162 -16.06 -1.89 -9.34
N ASN A 163 -16.18 -1.40 -10.57
CA ASN A 163 -17.37 -0.68 -11.02
C ASN A 163 -18.41 -1.62 -11.61
N ASN A 164 -19.70 -1.33 -11.37
CA ASN A 164 -20.81 -2.00 -12.04
C ASN A 164 -21.12 -1.29 -13.37
N SER A 165 -20.97 -1.99 -14.49
CA SER A 165 -21.14 -1.43 -15.83
C SER A 165 -22.54 -0.88 -16.08
N THR A 166 -23.59 -1.58 -15.62
CA THR A 166 -24.98 -1.14 -15.78
C THR A 166 -25.25 0.18 -15.05
N MET A 167 -24.75 0.31 -13.82
CA MET A 167 -24.87 1.56 -13.06
C MET A 167 -24.11 2.70 -13.74
N MET A 168 -22.92 2.41 -14.29
CA MET A 168 -22.13 3.41 -15.04
C MET A 168 -22.87 3.86 -16.31
N ASP A 169 -23.55 2.96 -17.03
CA ASP A 169 -24.31 3.29 -18.24
C ASP A 169 -25.52 4.17 -17.91
N ILE A 170 -26.27 3.84 -16.87
CA ILE A 170 -27.40 4.64 -16.38
C ILE A 170 -26.92 6.03 -15.94
N PHE A 171 -25.85 6.10 -15.17
CA PHE A 171 -25.29 7.38 -14.73
C PHE A 171 -24.82 8.23 -15.91
N SER A 172 -24.13 7.62 -16.88
CA SER A 172 -23.68 8.29 -18.10
C SER A 172 -24.82 8.89 -18.89
N SER A 173 -25.90 8.11 -19.09
CA SER A 173 -27.10 8.58 -19.77
C SER A 173 -27.74 9.78 -19.08
N ASN A 174 -27.94 9.69 -17.76
CA ASN A 174 -28.55 10.76 -16.98
C ASN A 174 -27.66 12.02 -16.95
N ALA A 175 -26.35 11.87 -16.75
CA ALA A 175 -25.40 12.97 -16.77
C ALA A 175 -25.40 13.69 -18.12
N SER A 176 -25.44 12.94 -19.23
CA SER A 176 -25.49 13.49 -20.59
C SER A 176 -26.74 14.32 -20.85
N GLN A 177 -27.89 13.94 -20.27
CA GLN A 177 -29.13 14.71 -20.38
C GLN A 177 -29.03 16.05 -19.63
N ILE A 178 -28.24 16.14 -18.56
CA ILE A 178 -28.12 17.34 -17.72
C ILE A 178 -27.09 18.31 -18.27
N VAL A 179 -25.93 17.81 -18.69
CA VAL A 179 -24.76 18.67 -19.03
C VAL A 179 -24.34 18.60 -20.50
N GLY A 180 -24.95 17.73 -21.30
CA GLY A 180 -24.53 17.40 -22.68
C GLY A 180 -23.53 16.26 -22.71
N SER A 181 -23.59 15.43 -23.73
CA SER A 181 -22.73 14.24 -23.87
C SER A 181 -21.24 14.59 -24.03
N GLU A 182 -20.95 15.76 -24.60
CA GLU A 182 -19.59 16.30 -24.77
C GLU A 182 -18.90 16.63 -23.42
N HIS A 183 -19.67 16.72 -22.34
CA HIS A 183 -19.17 16.99 -20.98
C HIS A 183 -19.11 15.75 -20.09
N VAL A 184 -19.44 14.58 -20.64
CA VAL A 184 -19.40 13.30 -19.92
C VAL A 184 -18.31 12.44 -20.51
N ARG A 185 -17.30 12.09 -19.71
CA ARG A 185 -16.20 11.21 -20.10
C ARG A 185 -16.29 9.89 -19.38
N ARG A 186 -16.10 8.79 -20.09
CA ARG A 186 -15.91 7.48 -19.48
C ARG A 186 -14.40 7.20 -19.37
N ASN A 187 -13.94 7.00 -18.16
CA ASN A 187 -12.57 6.58 -17.89
C ASN A 187 -12.42 5.08 -18.18
N PRO A 188 -11.27 4.63 -18.70
CA PRO A 188 -11.02 3.21 -18.85
C PRO A 188 -10.96 2.51 -17.47
N ASP A 189 -11.34 1.24 -17.44
CA ASP A 189 -11.30 0.42 -16.24
C ASP A 189 -9.88 -0.08 -15.89
N HIS A 190 -8.85 0.38 -16.62
CA HIS A 190 -7.45 0.08 -16.37
C HIS A 190 -6.63 1.37 -16.37
N LEU A 191 -5.74 1.47 -15.38
CA LEU A 191 -4.73 2.53 -15.27
C LEU A 191 -3.56 2.25 -16.20
#